data_1f0342444f76d7111fa74c92f58ada6c
#
_entry.id   1f0342444f76d7111fa74c92f58ada6c
#
_cell.length_a   1.000
_cell.length_b   1.000
_cell.length_c   1.000
_cell.angle_alpha   90.00
_cell.angle_beta   90.00
_cell.angle_gamma   90.00
#
_symmetry.space_group_name_H-M   'P 1'
#
loop_
_entity.id
_entity.type
_entity.pdbx_description
1 polymer ?
#
loop_
_entity_poly.entity_id
_entity_poly.type
_entity_poly.pdbx_seq_one_letter_code
_entity_poly.pdbx_strand_id
1 'polypeptide(L)'
;MKNSILITFSIFLFFISCGDIPFDTSERGGVMMATDEKTIIIESLAKAYTEGNFDMAKDYFAEDGVHYVNNDEYTNDEVIAGYNFHSLLYDEMEHLTPWVTTMYYNDGSIYTNQWAEWTGKSKITGEVQKNNFHCWWKWEGDKIISTACYFDTTDIDKEAAMYAEQNQ
;
A
#
# COMPACT_ATOMS: atom_id res chain seq x y z
N MET A 1 -58.84 6.84 53.51
CA MET A 1 -57.99 5.72 53.01
C MET A 1 -57.20 6.23 51.83
N LYS A 2 -55.90 6.51 52.00
CA LYS A 2 -55.02 6.98 50.91
C LYS A 2 -54.20 5.79 50.42
N ASN A 3 -54.46 5.41 49.20
CA ASN A 3 -53.65 4.34 48.55
C ASN A 3 -52.34 4.96 47.98
N SER A 4 -51.24 4.65 48.61
CA SER A 4 -49.90 4.95 48.05
C SER A 4 -49.50 3.88 47.05
N ILE A 5 -49.42 4.29 45.79
CA ILE A 5 -48.88 3.45 44.72
C ILE A 5 -47.35 3.57 44.75
N LEU A 6 -46.68 2.52 45.13
CA LEU A 6 -45.21 2.42 45.07
C LEU A 6 -44.82 2.08 43.63
N ILE A 7 -44.26 3.04 42.89
CA ILE A 7 -43.68 2.80 41.55
C ILE A 7 -42.23 2.34 41.76
N THR A 8 -42.02 1.06 41.58
CA THR A 8 -40.67 0.49 41.60
C THR A 8 -39.99 0.75 40.23
N PHE A 9 -39.06 1.69 40.21
CA PHE A 9 -38.26 1.99 39.01
C PHE A 9 -37.15 0.94 38.90
N SER A 10 -37.36 -0.07 38.05
CA SER A 10 -36.30 -1.06 37.71
C SER A 10 -35.27 -0.39 36.77
N ILE A 11 -34.13 0.00 37.33
CA ILE A 11 -32.97 0.44 36.55
C ILE A 11 -32.34 -0.81 35.92
N PHE A 12 -32.57 -1.03 34.63
CA PHE A 12 -31.87 -1.99 33.81
C PHE A 12 -30.48 -1.42 33.51
N LEU A 13 -29.47 -1.81 34.28
CA LEU A 13 -28.05 -1.61 33.97
C LEU A 13 -27.70 -2.48 32.78
N PHE A 14 -27.69 -1.90 31.58
CA PHE A 14 -27.03 -2.50 30.42
C PHE A 14 -25.52 -2.47 30.68
N PHE A 15 -24.97 -3.56 31.13
CA PHE A 15 -23.54 -3.79 31.04
C PHE A 15 -23.21 -3.97 29.55
N ILE A 16 -22.79 -2.88 28.87
CA ILE A 16 -22.10 -3.00 27.60
C ILE A 16 -20.74 -3.60 27.94
N SER A 17 -20.62 -4.91 27.84
CA SER A 17 -19.34 -5.60 27.83
C SER A 17 -18.66 -5.18 26.52
N CYS A 18 -17.84 -4.13 26.55
CA CYS A 18 -16.76 -3.99 25.60
C CYS A 18 -15.84 -5.20 25.83
N GLY A 19 -16.01 -6.24 25.03
CA GLY A 19 -15.03 -7.32 25.01
C GLY A 19 -13.71 -6.71 24.56
N ASP A 20 -12.75 -6.64 25.48
CA ASP A 20 -11.39 -6.26 25.13
C ASP A 20 -10.91 -7.27 24.07
N ILE A 21 -10.56 -6.76 22.88
CA ILE A 21 -9.88 -7.58 21.88
C ILE A 21 -8.55 -7.95 22.54
N PRO A 22 -8.24 -9.26 22.74
CA PRO A 22 -7.00 -9.65 23.37
C PRO A 22 -5.83 -9.11 22.53
N PHE A 23 -4.94 -8.35 23.15
CA PHE A 23 -3.71 -7.88 22.49
C PHE A 23 -2.80 -9.10 22.25
N ASP A 24 -2.44 -9.33 20.98
CA ASP A 24 -1.52 -10.40 20.61
C ASP A 24 -0.08 -9.99 20.98
N THR A 25 0.50 -10.68 21.97
CA THR A 25 1.85 -10.46 22.47
C THR A 25 2.92 -11.31 21.78
N SER A 26 2.54 -12.12 20.77
CA SER A 26 3.51 -12.87 19.98
C SER A 26 4.38 -11.92 19.14
N GLU A 27 5.54 -12.37 18.69
CA GLU A 27 6.43 -11.62 17.80
C GLU A 27 5.72 -11.15 16.53
N ARG A 28 4.74 -11.93 16.03
CA ARG A 28 3.93 -11.63 14.84
C ARG A 28 2.72 -10.75 15.13
N GLY A 29 2.41 -10.51 16.40
CA GLY A 29 1.45 -9.50 16.82
C GLY A 29 2.00 -8.10 16.63
N GLY A 30 1.16 -7.09 16.81
CA GLY A 30 1.61 -5.70 16.68
C GLY A 30 0.46 -4.72 16.58
N VAL A 31 0.78 -3.51 16.15
CA VAL A 31 -0.18 -2.42 15.96
C VAL A 31 -0.21 -2.04 14.47
N MET A 32 -1.41 -1.94 13.93
CA MET A 32 -1.62 -1.43 12.57
C MET A 32 -2.07 0.02 12.63
N MET A 33 -1.42 0.88 11.84
CA MET A 33 -1.72 2.30 11.72
C MET A 33 -2.09 2.62 10.27
N ALA A 34 -3.08 3.52 10.09
CA ALA A 34 -3.53 3.96 8.76
C ALA A 34 -3.29 5.47 8.52
N THR A 35 -2.74 6.19 9.50
CA THR A 35 -2.56 7.65 9.44
C THR A 35 -1.22 8.11 10.01
N ASP A 36 -0.28 7.18 10.16
CA ASP A 36 1.08 7.48 10.62
C ASP A 36 1.96 8.02 9.48
N GLU A 37 3.12 8.52 9.81
CA GLU A 37 4.05 9.14 8.86
C GLU A 37 4.46 8.19 7.73
N LYS A 38 4.72 6.92 8.04
CA LYS A 38 5.14 5.92 7.04
C LYS A 38 4.02 5.61 6.04
N THR A 39 2.79 5.48 6.52
CA THR A 39 1.60 5.36 5.66
C THR A 39 1.48 6.56 4.71
N ILE A 40 1.60 7.79 5.24
CA ILE A 40 1.51 9.02 4.45
C ILE A 40 2.63 9.10 3.40
N ILE A 41 3.85 8.67 3.74
CA ILE A 41 4.96 8.61 2.77
C ILE A 41 4.61 7.65 1.62
N ILE A 42 4.13 6.45 1.91
CA ILE A 42 3.78 5.49 0.85
C ILE A 42 2.61 5.98 -0.01
N GLU A 43 1.60 6.62 0.58
CA GLU A 43 0.52 7.27 -0.20
C GLU A 43 1.09 8.36 -1.13
N SER A 44 2.07 9.12 -0.67
CA SER A 44 2.74 10.16 -1.47
C SER A 44 3.56 9.56 -2.61
N LEU A 45 4.28 8.45 -2.37
CA LEU A 45 5.02 7.72 -3.40
C LEU A 45 4.08 7.08 -4.42
N ALA A 46 2.97 6.52 -3.97
CA ALA A 46 1.93 5.97 -4.84
C ALA A 46 1.34 7.05 -5.78
N LYS A 47 1.10 8.24 -5.25
CA LYS A 47 0.67 9.40 -6.05
C LYS A 47 1.75 9.83 -7.04
N ALA A 48 3.01 9.97 -6.58
CA ALA A 48 4.13 10.34 -7.44
C ALA A 48 4.31 9.34 -8.60
N TYR A 49 4.12 8.04 -8.35
CA TYR A 49 4.13 7.02 -9.39
C TYR A 49 3.03 7.26 -10.44
N THR A 50 1.78 7.48 -10.03
CA THR A 50 0.69 7.71 -10.98
C THR A 50 0.86 9.01 -11.78
N GLU A 51 1.62 9.97 -11.24
CA GLU A 51 2.01 11.21 -11.91
C GLU A 51 3.28 11.06 -12.78
N GLY A 52 3.88 9.87 -12.84
CA GLY A 52 5.09 9.58 -13.62
C GLY A 52 6.37 10.18 -13.02
N ASN A 53 6.41 10.39 -11.71
CA ASN A 53 7.53 11.00 -10.98
C ASN A 53 7.96 10.16 -9.77
N PHE A 54 8.30 8.89 -9.99
CA PHE A 54 8.71 8.00 -8.91
C PHE A 54 10.14 8.27 -8.39
N ASP A 55 10.87 9.22 -9.00
CA ASP A 55 12.17 9.68 -8.49
C ASP A 55 12.14 10.17 -7.04
N MET A 56 10.98 10.58 -6.55
CA MET A 56 10.75 10.96 -5.15
C MET A 56 11.11 9.84 -4.16
N ALA A 57 11.10 8.58 -4.60
CA ALA A 57 11.48 7.42 -3.79
C ALA A 57 12.94 7.45 -3.35
N LYS A 58 13.83 8.14 -4.08
CA LYS A 58 15.26 8.31 -3.73
C LYS A 58 15.47 8.92 -2.35
N ASP A 59 14.57 9.80 -1.93
CA ASP A 59 14.66 10.45 -0.62
C ASP A 59 14.37 9.49 0.54
N TYR A 60 13.67 8.40 0.28
CA TYR A 60 13.22 7.44 1.28
C TYR A 60 13.94 6.11 1.23
N PHE A 61 14.51 5.70 0.10
CA PHE A 61 15.25 4.44 0.00
C PHE A 61 16.58 4.50 0.76
N ALA A 62 16.94 3.39 1.43
CA ALA A 62 18.29 3.19 1.94
C ALA A 62 19.27 3.06 0.77
N GLU A 63 20.54 3.42 0.97
CA GLU A 63 21.57 3.40 -0.09
C GLU A 63 21.74 2.01 -0.72
N ASP A 64 21.64 0.98 0.10
CA ASP A 64 21.77 -0.44 -0.26
C ASP A 64 20.39 -1.17 -0.29
N GLY A 65 19.32 -0.44 -0.54
CA GLY A 65 17.97 -0.97 -0.62
C GLY A 65 17.84 -2.04 -1.71
N VAL A 66 17.06 -3.10 -1.43
CA VAL A 66 16.81 -4.20 -2.36
C VAL A 66 15.30 -4.31 -2.62
N HIS A 67 14.92 -4.34 -3.87
CA HIS A 67 13.52 -4.27 -4.28
C HIS A 67 13.14 -5.49 -5.14
N TYR A 68 11.90 -5.92 -5.03
CA TYR A 68 11.41 -7.07 -5.77
C TYR A 68 10.13 -6.70 -6.55
N VAL A 69 10.06 -7.17 -7.78
CA VAL A 69 8.81 -7.24 -8.55
C VAL A 69 8.56 -8.72 -8.84
N ASN A 70 7.52 -9.26 -8.25
CA ASN A 70 7.28 -10.70 -8.20
C ASN A 70 8.51 -11.45 -7.62
N ASN A 71 9.29 -12.14 -8.46
CA ASN A 71 10.48 -12.89 -8.05
C ASN A 71 11.81 -12.24 -8.49
N ASP A 72 11.74 -11.15 -9.23
CA ASP A 72 12.92 -10.50 -9.79
C ASP A 72 13.41 -9.41 -8.83
N GLU A 73 14.74 -9.36 -8.65
CA GLU A 73 15.43 -8.45 -7.75
C GLU A 73 15.96 -7.23 -8.51
N TYR A 74 15.84 -6.05 -7.91
CA TYR A 74 16.22 -4.77 -8.47
C TYR A 74 16.94 -3.90 -7.44
N THR A 75 17.89 -3.10 -7.90
CA THR A 75 18.48 -1.98 -7.17
C THR A 75 17.52 -0.80 -7.08
N ASN A 76 17.85 0.21 -6.27
CA ASN A 76 17.10 1.46 -6.18
C ASN A 76 16.88 2.11 -7.55
N ASP A 77 17.96 2.23 -8.33
CA ASP A 77 17.89 2.91 -9.63
C ASP A 77 17.04 2.12 -10.64
N GLU A 78 17.16 0.79 -10.64
CA GLU A 78 16.41 -0.07 -11.56
C GLU A 78 14.91 -0.06 -11.25
N VAL A 79 14.51 -0.18 -9.98
CA VAL A 79 13.08 -0.16 -9.61
C VAL A 79 12.46 1.20 -9.87
N ILE A 80 13.18 2.30 -9.60
CA ILE A 80 12.71 3.66 -9.90
C ILE A 80 12.56 3.86 -11.40
N ALA A 81 13.56 3.45 -12.19
CA ALA A 81 13.49 3.53 -13.64
C ALA A 81 12.35 2.69 -14.22
N GLY A 82 12.14 1.47 -13.69
CA GLY A 82 11.04 0.59 -14.09
C GLY A 82 9.67 1.22 -13.85
N TYR A 83 9.44 1.79 -12.67
CA TYR A 83 8.17 2.44 -12.38
C TYR A 83 7.96 3.74 -13.17
N ASN A 84 9.00 4.54 -13.37
CA ASN A 84 8.93 5.72 -14.24
C ASN A 84 8.67 5.34 -15.71
N PHE A 85 9.16 4.17 -16.16
CA PHE A 85 8.93 3.68 -17.52
C PHE A 85 7.44 3.43 -17.81
N HIS A 86 6.64 3.06 -16.80
CA HIS A 86 5.20 2.91 -16.99
C HIS A 86 4.54 4.20 -17.50
N SER A 87 5.03 5.37 -17.11
CA SER A 87 4.53 6.65 -17.59
C SER A 87 4.82 6.91 -19.09
N LEU A 88 5.76 6.18 -19.69
CA LEU A 88 5.99 6.20 -21.13
C LEU A 88 4.98 5.33 -21.88
N LEU A 89 4.47 4.29 -21.23
CA LEU A 89 3.54 3.31 -21.80
C LEU A 89 2.08 3.73 -21.64
N TYR A 90 1.75 4.38 -20.52
CA TYR A 90 0.37 4.64 -20.12
C TYR A 90 0.10 6.12 -19.83
N ASP A 91 -1.10 6.57 -20.19
CA ASP A 91 -1.74 7.79 -19.70
C ASP A 91 -2.80 7.43 -18.64
N GLU A 92 -3.28 8.43 -17.93
CA GLU A 92 -4.40 8.30 -16.98
C GLU A 92 -4.17 7.17 -15.96
N MET A 93 -2.92 7.02 -15.45
CA MET A 93 -2.62 6.03 -14.43
C MET A 93 -3.27 6.41 -13.11
N GLU A 94 -3.98 5.46 -12.49
CA GLU A 94 -4.64 5.63 -11.20
C GLU A 94 -4.52 4.38 -10.32
N HIS A 95 -4.53 4.59 -9.01
CA HIS A 95 -4.80 3.55 -8.02
C HIS A 95 -6.24 3.70 -7.52
N LEU A 96 -7.09 2.76 -7.89
CA LEU A 96 -8.49 2.75 -7.47
C LEU A 96 -8.60 2.10 -6.09
N THR A 97 -9.41 2.70 -5.21
CA THR A 97 -9.66 2.21 -3.84
C THR A 97 -8.39 1.77 -3.09
N PRO A 98 -7.35 2.63 -3.05
CA PRO A 98 -6.11 2.25 -2.38
C PRO A 98 -6.33 2.02 -0.88
N TRP A 99 -5.68 0.98 -0.36
CA TRP A 99 -5.63 0.68 1.06
C TRP A 99 -4.17 0.63 1.49
N VAL A 100 -3.74 1.59 2.29
CA VAL A 100 -2.36 1.69 2.79
C VAL A 100 -2.36 1.65 4.31
N THR A 101 -1.57 0.77 4.90
CA THR A 101 -1.44 0.65 6.35
C THR A 101 -0.03 0.25 6.75
N THR A 102 0.45 0.76 7.88
CA THR A 102 1.75 0.38 8.45
C THR A 102 1.55 -0.55 9.64
N MET A 103 2.23 -1.68 9.62
CA MET A 103 2.31 -2.65 10.71
C MET A 103 3.60 -2.45 11.49
N TYR A 104 3.45 -2.24 12.79
CA TYR A 104 4.53 -2.20 13.78
C TYR A 104 4.48 -3.52 14.56
N TYR A 105 5.35 -4.46 14.20
CA TYR A 105 5.39 -5.79 14.81
C TYR A 105 6.08 -5.78 16.17
N ASN A 106 5.70 -6.71 17.04
CA ASN A 106 6.29 -6.83 18.38
C ASN A 106 7.76 -7.23 18.36
N ASP A 107 8.26 -7.84 17.27
CA ASP A 107 9.68 -8.11 17.04
C ASP A 107 10.50 -6.86 16.63
N GLY A 108 9.84 -5.71 16.48
CA GLY A 108 10.44 -4.45 16.07
C GLY A 108 10.48 -4.24 14.56
N SER A 109 10.08 -5.19 13.74
CA SER A 109 9.99 -5.00 12.30
C SER A 109 8.80 -4.09 11.93
N ILE A 110 8.99 -3.28 10.88
CA ILE A 110 7.99 -2.31 10.42
C ILE A 110 7.77 -2.52 8.93
N TYR A 111 6.51 -2.69 8.56
CA TYR A 111 6.10 -2.84 7.16
C TYR A 111 4.90 -1.97 6.86
N THR A 112 4.98 -1.18 5.79
CA THR A 112 3.80 -0.57 5.19
C THR A 112 3.30 -1.49 4.08
N ASN A 113 2.00 -1.72 4.01
CA ASN A 113 1.34 -2.53 2.99
C ASN A 113 0.43 -1.64 2.16
N GLN A 114 0.39 -1.89 0.87
CA GLN A 114 -0.46 -1.18 -0.09
C GLN A 114 -1.19 -2.20 -0.97
N TRP A 115 -2.51 -2.09 -1.03
CA TRP A 115 -3.38 -2.82 -1.95
C TRP A 115 -4.16 -1.81 -2.78
N ALA A 116 -4.28 -2.05 -4.07
CA ALA A 116 -5.17 -1.30 -4.95
C ALA A 116 -5.46 -2.08 -6.24
N GLU A 117 -6.47 -1.67 -6.98
CA GLU A 117 -6.57 -1.90 -8.41
C GLU A 117 -5.82 -0.76 -9.10
N TRP A 118 -4.83 -1.09 -9.90
CA TRP A 118 -4.18 -0.16 -10.81
C TRP A 118 -4.95 -0.09 -12.12
N THR A 119 -5.04 1.09 -12.71
CA THR A 119 -5.55 1.28 -14.06
C THR A 119 -4.67 2.26 -14.82
N GLY A 120 -4.53 2.05 -16.12
CA GLY A 120 -3.81 2.92 -17.04
C GLY A 120 -4.31 2.74 -18.46
N LYS A 121 -4.28 3.81 -19.24
CA LYS A 121 -4.68 3.80 -20.65
C LYS A 121 -3.45 3.68 -21.52
N SER A 122 -3.36 2.59 -22.31
CA SER A 122 -2.27 2.38 -23.27
C SER A 122 -2.15 3.57 -24.22
N LYS A 123 -0.95 4.12 -24.33
CA LYS A 123 -0.63 5.17 -25.32
C LYS A 123 -0.59 4.64 -26.76
N ILE A 124 -0.41 3.33 -26.92
CA ILE A 124 -0.28 2.67 -28.23
C ILE A 124 -1.65 2.25 -28.74
N THR A 125 -2.43 1.54 -27.91
CA THR A 125 -3.70 0.97 -28.32
C THR A 125 -4.92 1.81 -27.96
N GLY A 126 -4.78 2.70 -26.96
CA GLY A 126 -5.88 3.46 -26.37
C GLY A 126 -6.78 2.64 -25.43
N GLU A 127 -6.48 1.37 -25.23
CA GLU A 127 -7.24 0.49 -24.33
C GLU A 127 -6.90 0.77 -22.87
N VAL A 128 -7.91 0.67 -22.00
CA VAL A 128 -7.72 0.79 -20.55
C VAL A 128 -7.41 -0.59 -19.99
N GLN A 129 -6.26 -0.71 -19.38
CA GLN A 129 -5.84 -1.92 -18.67
C GLN A 129 -6.07 -1.76 -17.17
N LYS A 130 -6.25 -2.90 -16.48
CA LYS A 130 -6.47 -2.97 -15.04
C LYS A 130 -5.69 -4.13 -14.44
N ASN A 131 -5.17 -3.91 -13.24
CA ASN A 131 -4.38 -4.91 -12.54
C ASN A 131 -4.52 -4.75 -11.03
N ASN A 132 -4.81 -5.83 -10.33
CA ASN A 132 -4.74 -5.82 -8.88
C ASN A 132 -3.30 -6.01 -8.43
N PHE A 133 -2.87 -5.25 -7.45
CA PHE A 133 -1.54 -5.40 -6.90
C PHE A 133 -1.51 -5.34 -5.38
N HIS A 134 -0.45 -5.91 -4.83
CA HIS A 134 -0.06 -5.75 -3.45
C HIS A 134 1.43 -5.43 -3.40
N CYS A 135 1.78 -4.36 -2.69
CA CYS A 135 3.17 -4.04 -2.36
C CYS A 135 3.35 -3.99 -0.84
N TRP A 136 4.53 -4.40 -0.37
CA TRP A 136 4.98 -4.10 0.97
C TRP A 136 6.32 -3.35 0.93
N TRP A 137 6.53 -2.54 1.97
CA TRP A 137 7.67 -1.64 2.14
C TRP A 137 8.25 -1.88 3.54
N LYS A 138 9.47 -2.40 3.63
CA LYS A 138 10.14 -2.68 4.89
C LYS A 138 10.98 -1.50 5.31
N TRP A 139 10.87 -1.09 6.57
CA TRP A 139 11.53 0.08 7.12
C TRP A 139 12.63 -0.29 8.10
N GLU A 140 13.71 0.52 8.10
CA GLU A 140 14.67 0.64 9.17
C GLU A 140 14.86 2.13 9.48
N GLY A 141 14.46 2.56 10.69
CA GLY A 141 14.34 3.99 11.00
C GLY A 141 13.41 4.70 10.01
N ASP A 142 13.93 5.71 9.33
CA ASP A 142 13.19 6.52 8.36
C ASP A 142 13.46 6.10 6.91
N LYS A 143 14.21 5.01 6.70
CA LYS A 143 14.55 4.52 5.38
C LYS A 143 13.85 3.22 5.03
N ILE A 144 13.46 3.09 3.77
CA ILE A 144 12.94 1.86 3.19
C ILE A 144 14.14 1.02 2.73
N ILE A 145 14.33 -0.12 3.40
CA ILE A 145 15.45 -1.03 3.12
C ILE A 145 15.10 -2.13 2.10
N SER A 146 13.81 -2.39 1.92
CA SER A 146 13.35 -3.36 0.92
C SER A 146 11.88 -3.13 0.58
N THR A 147 11.51 -3.50 -0.65
CA THR A 147 10.12 -3.54 -1.10
C THR A 147 9.86 -4.82 -1.89
N ALA A 148 8.61 -5.28 -1.92
CA ALA A 148 8.18 -6.20 -2.95
C ALA A 148 6.78 -5.83 -3.43
N CYS A 149 6.59 -5.87 -4.75
CA CYS A 149 5.30 -5.69 -5.39
C CYS A 149 4.92 -6.94 -6.17
N TYR A 150 3.67 -7.35 -6.04
CA TYR A 150 3.12 -8.55 -6.68
C TYR A 150 1.94 -8.14 -7.56
N PHE A 151 2.07 -8.42 -8.85
CA PHE A 151 1.03 -8.16 -9.86
C PHE A 151 1.29 -8.98 -11.13
N ASP A 152 0.31 -9.09 -11.99
CA ASP A 152 0.47 -9.73 -13.29
C ASP A 152 1.18 -8.77 -14.26
N THR A 153 2.37 -9.14 -14.73
CA THR A 153 3.16 -8.31 -15.65
C THR A 153 2.78 -8.50 -17.12
N THR A 154 1.91 -9.47 -17.45
CA THR A 154 1.64 -9.91 -18.82
C THR A 154 1.26 -8.75 -19.76
N ASP A 155 0.41 -7.83 -19.33
CA ASP A 155 -0.02 -6.73 -20.18
C ASP A 155 1.01 -5.61 -20.26
N ILE A 156 1.76 -5.35 -19.18
CA ILE A 156 2.86 -4.40 -19.16
C ILE A 156 4.01 -4.88 -20.07
N ASP A 157 4.33 -6.18 -20.03
CA ASP A 157 5.37 -6.77 -20.89
C ASP A 157 5.01 -6.67 -22.38
N LYS A 158 3.73 -6.90 -22.73
CA LYS A 158 3.24 -6.70 -24.10
C LYS A 158 3.34 -5.24 -24.54
N GLU A 159 2.92 -4.33 -23.67
CA GLU A 159 2.97 -2.88 -23.93
C GLU A 159 4.41 -2.41 -24.13
N ALA A 160 5.34 -2.86 -23.27
CA ALA A 160 6.76 -2.57 -23.39
C ALA A 160 7.36 -3.11 -24.71
N ALA A 161 6.96 -4.31 -25.14
CA ALA A 161 7.41 -4.88 -26.41
C ALA A 161 6.90 -4.03 -27.61
N MET A 162 5.62 -3.64 -27.60
CA MET A 162 5.06 -2.77 -28.65
C MET A 162 5.73 -1.39 -28.68
N TYR A 163 6.01 -0.83 -27.49
CA TYR A 163 6.74 0.43 -27.38
C TYR A 163 8.16 0.34 -27.97
N ALA A 164 8.88 -0.74 -27.68
CA ALA A 164 10.21 -0.99 -28.22
C ALA A 164 10.20 -1.12 -29.75
N GLU A 165 9.19 -1.79 -30.34
CA GLU A 165 9.04 -1.92 -31.79
C GLU A 165 8.81 -0.57 -32.49
N GLN A 166 8.07 0.35 -31.85
CA GLN A 166 7.78 1.67 -32.44
C GLN A 166 8.95 2.66 -32.36
N ASN A 167 9.94 2.40 -31.48
CA ASN A 167 11.07 3.29 -31.22
C ASN A 167 12.41 2.74 -31.73
N GLN A 168 12.38 1.71 -32.58
CA GLN A 168 13.52 1.22 -33.36
C GLN A 168 13.69 2.03 -34.63
#